data_231f760fc742acd6a260df008eb69b5f
#
_entry.id   231f760fc742acd6a260df008eb69b5f
#
_cell.length_a   1.000
_cell.length_b   1.000
_cell.length_c   1.000
_cell.angle_alpha   90.00
_cell.angle_beta   90.00
_cell.angle_gamma   90.00
#
_symmetry.space_group_name_H-M   'P 1'
#
loop_
_entity.id
_entity.type
_entity.pdbx_description
1 polymer ?
#
loop_
_entity_poly.entity_id
_entity_poly.type
_entity_poly.pdbx_seq_one_letter_code
_entity_poly.pdbx_strand_id
1 'polypeptide(L)'
;MTRKGVWNLQQVRDKYLQSLWVNDNRLFAWGGNDNGELGNNERGTHYSSPVQVVGSGANWSSLWLSNNTWRSTCSGVKEDGTLWIWGYGSSGSSGTNVSQVQYSSPVQIPGTTWTHVSSGGDHTVAPKSDGTLWAWGNNAYGQLGQNENATPDLTGYSSPVQVGSDTTWRSTNKFQCVGGEQATYGIKTNGTLWSWGLNESGQLGHNNRTYLSSPVQVGGETTWSQISANRRCAGAIKTDGTLWVMGLNQYYGRLGLNDRTNRSSPTQIPGTDWSTIFVGDKNMCATRTDGTLFVWGQSDRGNLGINFGSGKGRSSPTQIPGTNWSRGVMGENFSMWRRTDGTLWGAGLNNGGQLGQNDRTWHSSPIQIGSDTDWEDEISISQEALFGLKPGPLTP
;
A
#
# COMPACT_ATOMS: atom_id res chain seq x y z
N MET A 1 1.72 0.74 -52.21
CA MET A 1 1.31 1.46 -50.96
C MET A 1 1.05 0.42 -49.91
N THR A 2 2.00 0.23 -48.99
CA THR A 2 1.83 -0.67 -47.82
C THR A 2 0.87 0.00 -46.85
N ARG A 3 -0.28 -0.62 -46.57
CA ARG A 3 -1.21 -0.15 -45.54
C ARG A 3 -0.49 -0.20 -44.21
N LYS A 4 -0.13 0.95 -43.64
CA LYS A 4 0.35 1.07 -42.27
C LYS A 4 -0.79 0.68 -41.34
N GLY A 5 -0.56 -0.26 -40.41
CA GLY A 5 -1.42 -0.50 -39.27
C GLY A 5 -2.27 -1.77 -39.27
N VAL A 6 -2.08 -2.69 -40.23
CA VAL A 6 -2.78 -3.99 -40.16
C VAL A 6 -1.75 -5.11 -39.92
N TRP A 7 -1.80 -5.72 -38.73
CA TRP A 7 -0.96 -6.84 -38.31
C TRP A 7 -1.74 -8.15 -38.48
N ASN A 8 -1.11 -9.20 -38.97
CA ASN A 8 -1.70 -10.52 -38.90
C ASN A 8 -1.46 -11.16 -37.49
N LEU A 9 -2.23 -12.18 -37.15
CA LEU A 9 -2.16 -12.84 -35.83
C LEU A 9 -0.76 -13.37 -35.51
N GLN A 10 0.01 -13.81 -36.52
CA GLN A 10 1.37 -14.28 -36.34
C GLN A 10 2.31 -13.13 -35.94
N GLN A 11 2.22 -12.00 -36.64
CA GLN A 11 3.02 -10.81 -36.33
C GLN A 11 2.67 -10.23 -34.96
N VAL A 12 1.40 -10.27 -34.57
CA VAL A 12 0.92 -9.92 -33.23
C VAL A 12 1.57 -10.83 -32.19
N ARG A 13 1.49 -12.14 -32.38
CA ARG A 13 2.09 -13.14 -31.48
C ARG A 13 3.59 -12.98 -31.38
N ASP A 14 4.28 -12.78 -32.51
CA ASP A 14 5.75 -12.69 -32.54
C ASP A 14 6.25 -11.42 -31.83
N LYS A 15 5.52 -10.30 -31.95
CA LYS A 15 5.79 -9.08 -31.21
C LYS A 15 5.53 -9.24 -29.71
N TYR A 16 4.45 -9.90 -29.35
CA TYR A 16 4.12 -10.21 -27.96
C TYR A 16 5.22 -11.09 -27.31
N LEU A 17 5.65 -12.14 -28.01
CA LEU A 17 6.73 -13.03 -27.56
C LEU A 17 8.11 -12.34 -27.50
N GLN A 18 8.32 -11.28 -28.27
CA GLN A 18 9.55 -10.47 -28.26
C GLN A 18 9.48 -9.33 -27.24
N SER A 19 8.42 -9.23 -26.43
CA SER A 19 8.19 -8.12 -25.50
C SER A 19 8.23 -6.73 -26.19
N LEU A 20 7.91 -6.67 -27.48
CA LEU A 20 7.87 -5.42 -28.25
C LEU A 20 6.52 -4.68 -28.13
N TRP A 21 5.56 -5.29 -27.44
CA TRP A 21 4.29 -4.67 -27.07
C TRP A 21 4.39 -4.24 -25.63
N VAL A 22 4.40 -2.96 -25.40
CA VAL A 22 4.41 -2.39 -24.06
C VAL A 22 2.99 -2.50 -23.50
N ASN A 23 2.83 -3.14 -22.35
CA ASN A 23 1.61 -3.01 -21.56
C ASN A 23 1.54 -1.56 -21.07
N ASP A 24 0.66 -0.80 -21.67
CA ASP A 24 0.45 0.61 -21.38
C ASP A 24 -0.44 0.74 -20.13
N ASN A 25 0.05 0.30 -18.96
CA ASN A 25 -0.73 0.30 -17.73
C ASN A 25 -1.16 1.70 -17.35
N ARG A 26 -2.46 1.94 -17.37
CA ARG A 26 -3.09 3.22 -17.06
C ARG A 26 -3.55 3.25 -15.62
N LEU A 27 -3.34 4.38 -14.99
CA LEU A 27 -3.77 4.63 -13.62
C LEU A 27 -5.17 5.26 -13.60
N PHE A 28 -6.06 4.64 -12.84
CA PHE A 28 -7.39 5.15 -12.55
C PHE A 28 -7.53 5.43 -11.06
N ALA A 29 -8.29 6.49 -10.74
CA ALA A 29 -8.54 6.95 -9.38
C ALA A 29 -10.02 7.32 -9.21
N TRP A 30 -10.57 7.19 -8.00
CA TRP A 30 -11.92 7.63 -7.64
C TRP A 30 -12.06 7.79 -6.13
N GLY A 31 -13.18 8.34 -5.67
CA GLY A 31 -13.43 8.66 -4.27
C GLY A 31 -13.22 10.14 -3.96
N GLY A 32 -12.72 10.44 -2.77
CA GLY A 32 -12.42 11.79 -2.29
C GLY A 32 -11.24 12.44 -2.97
N ASN A 33 -11.27 13.78 -3.10
CA ASN A 33 -10.26 14.58 -3.80
C ASN A 33 -10.02 15.97 -3.17
N ASP A 34 -10.15 16.09 -1.87
CA ASP A 34 -10.08 17.38 -1.19
C ASP A 34 -8.69 18.05 -1.32
N ASN A 35 -7.63 17.27 -1.39
CA ASN A 35 -6.25 17.75 -1.49
C ASN A 35 -5.58 17.43 -2.85
N GLY A 36 -6.35 16.97 -3.87
CA GLY A 36 -5.81 16.57 -5.16
C GLY A 36 -5.35 15.10 -5.21
N GLU A 37 -5.87 14.27 -4.30
CA GLU A 37 -5.51 12.84 -4.20
C GLU A 37 -5.70 12.10 -5.50
N LEU A 38 -6.72 12.43 -6.29
CA LEU A 38 -7.02 11.72 -7.54
C LEU A 38 -6.06 12.03 -8.70
N GLY A 39 -5.18 13.02 -8.55
CA GLY A 39 -4.16 13.33 -9.56
C GLY A 39 -4.70 13.76 -10.93
N ASN A 40 -5.94 14.25 -10.99
CA ASN A 40 -6.65 14.60 -12.21
C ASN A 40 -6.62 16.12 -12.52
N ASN A 41 -5.70 16.86 -11.89
CA ASN A 41 -5.52 18.30 -11.96
C ASN A 41 -6.71 19.10 -11.35
N GLU A 42 -7.51 18.47 -10.49
CA GLU A 42 -8.63 19.07 -9.80
C GLU A 42 -8.50 18.89 -8.28
N ARG A 43 -9.28 19.67 -7.51
CA ARG A 43 -9.45 19.53 -6.06
C ARG A 43 -10.90 19.77 -5.69
N GLY A 44 -11.35 19.12 -4.60
CA GLY A 44 -12.70 19.27 -4.08
C GLY A 44 -13.79 18.58 -4.90
N THR A 45 -13.45 17.98 -6.05
CA THR A 45 -14.41 17.23 -6.88
C THR A 45 -14.23 15.72 -6.60
N HIS A 46 -15.22 15.12 -5.95
CA HIS A 46 -15.23 13.69 -5.65
C HIS A 46 -15.85 12.88 -6.81
N TYR A 47 -15.26 11.75 -7.14
CA TYR A 47 -15.71 10.89 -8.23
C TYR A 47 -16.23 9.55 -7.72
N SER A 48 -17.48 9.21 -8.07
CA SER A 48 -18.13 7.95 -7.72
C SER A 48 -17.94 6.85 -8.79
N SER A 49 -17.06 7.09 -9.75
CA SER A 49 -16.63 6.12 -10.77
C SER A 49 -15.16 6.38 -11.12
N PRO A 50 -14.40 5.36 -11.57
CA PRO A 50 -13.00 5.51 -11.91
C PRO A 50 -12.76 6.55 -13.01
N VAL A 51 -11.83 7.50 -12.76
CA VAL A 51 -11.34 8.48 -13.72
C VAL A 51 -9.85 8.28 -13.95
N GLN A 52 -9.37 8.49 -15.18
CA GLN A 52 -7.95 8.34 -15.48
C GLN A 52 -7.13 9.49 -14.88
N VAL A 53 -6.01 9.18 -14.24
CA VAL A 53 -5.05 10.15 -13.74
C VAL A 53 -4.38 10.86 -14.92
N VAL A 54 -4.37 12.21 -14.92
CA VAL A 54 -3.91 13.01 -16.07
C VAL A 54 -2.42 13.39 -15.96
N GLY A 55 -1.80 13.69 -17.12
CA GLY A 55 -0.47 14.31 -17.21
C GLY A 55 0.72 13.39 -16.90
N SER A 56 0.49 12.17 -16.49
CA SER A 56 1.56 11.24 -16.07
C SER A 56 1.94 10.19 -17.11
N GLY A 57 1.24 10.13 -18.25
CA GLY A 57 1.40 9.07 -19.24
C GLY A 57 0.98 7.70 -18.71
N ALA A 58 1.45 6.64 -19.32
CA ALA A 58 1.16 5.26 -18.95
C ALA A 58 2.38 4.56 -18.32
N ASN A 59 2.34 3.23 -18.24
CA ASN A 59 3.41 2.33 -17.76
C ASN A 59 3.67 2.43 -16.25
N TRP A 60 2.60 2.53 -15.46
CA TRP A 60 2.69 2.41 -14.02
C TRP A 60 2.96 0.96 -13.61
N SER A 61 3.92 0.75 -12.71
CA SER A 61 4.31 -0.57 -12.22
C SER A 61 4.02 -0.77 -10.73
N SER A 62 4.00 0.30 -9.94
CA SER A 62 3.76 0.22 -8.50
C SER A 62 3.04 1.46 -8.01
N LEU A 63 2.07 1.27 -7.11
CA LEU A 63 1.24 2.32 -6.53
C LEU A 63 1.24 2.23 -5.01
N TRP A 64 1.23 3.38 -4.35
CA TRP A 64 1.03 3.47 -2.91
C TRP A 64 0.30 4.75 -2.52
N LEU A 65 -0.69 4.61 -1.64
CA LEU A 65 -1.36 5.72 -1.00
C LEU A 65 -1.07 5.66 0.49
N SER A 66 -0.73 6.80 1.08
CA SER A 66 -0.62 6.89 2.53
C SER A 66 -2.00 6.77 3.15
N ASN A 67 -2.10 5.97 4.20
CA ASN A 67 -3.35 5.77 4.93
C ASN A 67 -3.40 6.69 6.17
N ASN A 68 -3.15 7.99 5.96
CA ASN A 68 -3.22 9.01 7.01
C ASN A 68 -4.64 9.55 7.16
N THR A 69 -5.07 9.83 8.38
CA THR A 69 -6.46 10.12 8.76
C THR A 69 -7.09 11.37 8.14
N TRP A 70 -6.32 12.29 7.55
CA TRP A 70 -6.87 13.54 6.99
C TRP A 70 -6.17 14.04 5.73
N ARG A 71 -5.07 13.42 5.31
CA ARG A 71 -4.17 13.97 4.29
C ARG A 71 -3.37 12.86 3.64
N SER A 72 -3.72 12.50 2.43
CA SER A 72 -3.08 11.39 1.74
C SER A 72 -2.02 11.86 0.76
N THR A 73 -0.79 11.39 0.96
CA THR A 73 0.24 11.43 -0.07
C THR A 73 0.03 10.23 -0.99
N CYS A 74 -0.11 10.48 -2.27
CA CYS A 74 -0.22 9.48 -3.32
C CYS A 74 1.09 9.36 -4.07
N SER A 75 1.51 8.17 -4.40
CA SER A 75 2.78 7.93 -5.08
C SER A 75 2.71 6.72 -6.00
N GLY A 76 3.55 6.72 -7.02
CA GLY A 76 3.68 5.60 -7.94
C GLY A 76 5.01 5.60 -8.66
N VAL A 77 5.45 4.41 -9.05
CA VAL A 77 6.66 4.20 -9.86
C VAL A 77 6.23 3.65 -11.21
N LYS A 78 6.89 4.11 -12.27
CA LYS A 78 6.72 3.61 -13.62
C LYS A 78 7.75 2.55 -13.97
N GLU A 79 7.50 1.81 -15.03
CA GLU A 79 8.42 0.76 -15.54
C GLU A 79 9.81 1.30 -15.91
N ASP A 80 9.90 2.59 -16.28
CA ASP A 80 11.17 3.28 -16.55
C ASP A 80 11.96 3.66 -15.28
N GLY A 81 11.45 3.29 -14.10
CA GLY A 81 12.06 3.58 -12.81
C GLY A 81 11.87 5.02 -12.34
N THR A 82 11.01 5.82 -12.97
CA THR A 82 10.66 7.16 -12.47
C THR A 82 9.63 7.08 -11.36
N LEU A 83 9.84 7.87 -10.29
CA LEU A 83 8.95 8.00 -9.14
C LEU A 83 8.15 9.30 -9.24
N TRP A 84 6.85 9.21 -9.00
CA TRP A 84 5.91 10.31 -9.06
C TRP A 84 5.12 10.41 -7.77
N ILE A 85 4.78 11.64 -7.34
CA ILE A 85 4.06 11.91 -6.11
C ILE A 85 3.01 13.01 -6.33
N TRP A 86 1.86 12.92 -5.63
CA TRP A 86 0.79 13.91 -5.66
C TRP A 86 -0.07 13.85 -4.39
N GLY A 87 -1.13 14.64 -4.32
CA GLY A 87 -1.95 14.78 -3.11
C GLY A 87 -1.30 15.72 -2.09
N TYR A 88 -1.51 15.47 -0.82
CA TYR A 88 -1.02 16.31 0.26
C TYR A 88 0.35 15.85 0.77
N GLY A 89 1.34 16.74 0.72
CA GLY A 89 2.66 16.54 1.31
C GLY A 89 2.83 17.40 2.57
N SER A 90 2.80 16.79 3.74
CA SER A 90 3.16 17.42 5.02
C SER A 90 4.57 17.06 5.44
N SER A 91 5.20 17.91 6.23
CA SER A 91 6.51 17.65 6.81
C SER A 91 7.57 17.20 5.80
N GLY A 92 7.42 17.58 4.53
CA GLY A 92 8.33 17.19 3.46
C GLY A 92 8.06 15.81 2.84
N SER A 93 6.96 15.12 3.17
CA SER A 93 6.65 13.77 2.64
C SER A 93 6.49 13.71 1.12
N SER A 94 6.29 14.86 0.46
CA SER A 94 6.31 14.97 -1.00
C SER A 94 7.69 14.76 -1.63
N GLY A 95 8.78 14.92 -0.89
CA GLY A 95 10.16 14.76 -1.41
C GLY A 95 10.61 15.80 -2.45
N THR A 96 9.86 16.87 -2.63
CA THR A 96 10.07 17.90 -3.67
C THR A 96 10.86 19.12 -3.18
N ASN A 97 11.56 18.98 -2.06
CA ASN A 97 12.27 20.06 -1.36
C ASN A 97 11.35 21.17 -0.81
N VAL A 98 10.08 20.84 -0.60
CA VAL A 98 9.08 21.73 0.00
C VAL A 98 8.47 21.03 1.21
N SER A 99 8.42 21.74 2.37
CA SER A 99 7.97 21.15 3.63
C SER A 99 6.45 20.92 3.66
N GLN A 100 5.68 21.71 2.91
CA GLN A 100 4.23 21.61 2.88
C GLN A 100 3.70 22.01 1.49
N VAL A 101 3.04 21.10 0.80
CA VAL A 101 2.55 21.31 -0.56
C VAL A 101 1.36 20.41 -0.88
N GLN A 102 0.54 20.84 -1.84
CA GLN A 102 -0.54 20.02 -2.40
C GLN A 102 -0.42 20.00 -3.92
N TYR A 103 -0.25 18.80 -4.47
CA TYR A 103 -0.21 18.60 -5.92
C TYR A 103 -1.49 17.89 -6.38
N SER A 104 -2.24 18.52 -7.28
CA SER A 104 -3.43 17.92 -7.91
C SER A 104 -3.11 17.09 -9.15
N SER A 105 -1.83 16.98 -9.51
CA SER A 105 -1.33 16.12 -10.58
C SER A 105 0.04 15.57 -10.19
N PRO A 106 0.43 14.39 -10.72
CA PRO A 106 1.71 13.77 -10.41
C PRO A 106 2.92 14.67 -10.74
N VAL A 107 3.84 14.79 -9.78
CA VAL A 107 5.13 15.50 -9.90
C VAL A 107 6.26 14.49 -9.74
N GLN A 108 7.24 14.52 -10.63
CA GLN A 108 8.35 13.57 -10.61
C GLN A 108 9.37 13.89 -9.52
N ILE A 109 9.78 12.86 -8.77
CA ILE A 109 10.96 12.88 -7.89
C ILE A 109 12.20 12.56 -8.72
N PRO A 110 13.33 13.29 -8.53
CA PRO A 110 14.54 13.04 -9.30
C PRO A 110 15.06 11.60 -9.21
N GLY A 111 15.51 11.06 -10.34
CA GLY A 111 16.06 9.72 -10.49
C GLY A 111 15.17 8.78 -11.29
N THR A 112 15.80 7.72 -11.83
CA THR A 112 15.17 6.74 -12.74
C THR A 112 15.47 5.30 -12.34
N THR A 113 15.85 5.05 -11.09
CA THR A 113 16.18 3.71 -10.57
C THR A 113 15.26 3.27 -9.43
N TRP A 114 14.16 3.98 -9.21
CA TRP A 114 13.17 3.63 -8.21
C TRP A 114 12.41 2.37 -8.62
N THR A 115 12.18 1.47 -7.69
CA THR A 115 11.51 0.19 -7.98
C THR A 115 10.10 0.11 -7.44
N HIS A 116 9.89 0.66 -6.25
CA HIS A 116 8.57 0.86 -5.64
C HIS A 116 8.64 1.99 -4.61
N VAL A 117 7.51 2.32 -4.03
CA VAL A 117 7.38 3.38 -3.05
C VAL A 117 6.37 2.97 -1.98
N SER A 118 6.56 3.41 -0.75
CA SER A 118 5.59 3.28 0.32
C SER A 118 5.57 4.56 1.15
N SER A 119 4.41 5.21 1.19
CA SER A 119 4.20 6.38 2.03
C SER A 119 3.52 5.97 3.34
N GLY A 120 4.14 6.33 4.46
CA GLY A 120 3.57 6.21 5.80
C GLY A 120 2.60 7.35 6.11
N GLY A 121 2.46 7.73 7.39
CA GLY A 121 1.64 8.88 7.79
C GLY A 121 2.16 10.18 7.20
N ASP A 122 3.37 10.57 7.58
CA ASP A 122 4.01 11.81 7.15
C ASP A 122 5.45 11.59 6.64
N HIS A 123 5.80 10.37 6.24
CA HIS A 123 7.09 10.04 5.65
C HIS A 123 6.91 9.06 4.50
N THR A 124 7.90 9.00 3.63
CA THR A 124 7.92 8.11 2.46
C THR A 124 9.23 7.35 2.43
N VAL A 125 9.17 6.09 2.02
CA VAL A 125 10.34 5.24 1.79
C VAL A 125 10.28 4.63 0.40
N ALA A 126 11.43 4.55 -0.27
CA ALA A 126 11.53 3.98 -1.61
C ALA A 126 12.90 3.34 -1.82
N PRO A 127 12.97 2.06 -2.18
CA PRO A 127 14.20 1.41 -2.58
C PRO A 127 14.50 1.68 -4.05
N LYS A 128 15.80 1.59 -4.37
CA LYS A 128 16.30 1.64 -5.75
C LYS A 128 16.77 0.25 -6.20
N SER A 129 16.91 0.09 -7.51
CA SER A 129 17.35 -1.16 -8.14
C SER A 129 18.78 -1.58 -7.77
N ASP A 130 19.58 -0.65 -7.25
CA ASP A 130 20.92 -0.91 -6.71
C ASP A 130 20.90 -1.46 -5.26
N GLY A 131 19.72 -1.69 -4.69
CA GLY A 131 19.52 -2.20 -3.33
C GLY A 131 19.66 -1.15 -2.24
N THR A 132 19.81 0.13 -2.57
CA THR A 132 19.78 1.22 -1.58
C THR A 132 18.35 1.55 -1.17
N LEU A 133 18.14 1.95 0.09
CA LEU A 133 16.86 2.43 0.60
C LEU A 133 16.94 3.93 0.88
N TRP A 134 15.92 4.66 0.49
CA TRP A 134 15.81 6.10 0.67
C TRP A 134 14.54 6.44 1.44
N ALA A 135 14.62 7.48 2.28
CA ALA A 135 13.49 7.94 3.09
C ALA A 135 13.46 9.48 3.13
N TRP A 136 12.27 10.05 3.30
CA TRP A 136 12.07 11.49 3.47
C TRP A 136 10.73 11.77 4.15
N GLY A 137 10.51 13.01 4.57
CA GLY A 137 9.36 13.43 5.34
C GLY A 137 9.69 13.61 6.82
N ASN A 138 8.71 13.39 7.68
CA ASN A 138 8.82 13.55 9.12
C ASN A 138 9.82 12.55 9.75
N ASN A 139 10.62 13.02 10.73
CA ASN A 139 11.58 12.20 11.47
C ASN A 139 11.44 12.33 13.01
N ALA A 140 10.30 12.79 13.52
CA ALA A 140 10.10 13.04 14.95
C ALA A 140 10.32 11.80 15.85
N TYR A 141 10.23 10.60 15.30
CA TYR A 141 10.41 9.32 16.00
C TYR A 141 11.58 8.50 15.46
N GLY A 142 12.41 9.08 14.59
CA GLY A 142 13.52 8.37 13.96
C GLY A 142 13.09 7.49 12.76
N GLN A 143 11.86 7.66 12.24
CA GLN A 143 11.32 6.84 11.17
C GLN A 143 12.07 6.92 9.83
N LEU A 144 12.93 7.91 9.64
CA LEU A 144 13.81 8.02 8.47
C LEU A 144 15.10 7.18 8.59
N GLY A 145 15.41 6.64 9.78
CA GLY A 145 16.56 5.75 9.97
C GLY A 145 17.93 6.42 9.86
N GLN A 146 18.02 7.73 10.15
CA GLN A 146 19.24 8.53 9.99
C GLN A 146 20.16 8.53 11.21
N ASN A 147 19.87 7.67 12.22
CA ASN A 147 20.58 7.64 13.51
C ASN A 147 20.55 8.97 14.28
N GLU A 148 19.54 9.76 14.01
CA GLU A 148 19.30 11.02 14.72
C GLU A 148 18.36 10.76 15.91
N ASN A 149 18.70 11.33 17.06
CA ASN A 149 17.84 11.23 18.23
C ASN A 149 16.51 11.93 17.97
N ALA A 150 15.41 11.22 18.22
CA ALA A 150 14.07 11.77 18.17
C ALA A 150 13.96 12.91 19.19
N THR A 151 14.12 14.15 18.75
CA THR A 151 13.76 15.35 19.50
C THR A 151 12.57 16.01 18.82
N PRO A 152 11.68 16.67 19.56
CA PRO A 152 10.52 17.35 18.96
C PRO A 152 10.88 18.38 17.87
N ASP A 153 12.13 18.83 17.84
CA ASP A 153 12.64 19.85 16.92
C ASP A 153 13.31 19.28 15.66
N LEU A 154 13.43 17.94 15.52
CA LEU A 154 13.96 17.34 14.29
C LEU A 154 12.94 17.46 13.17
N THR A 155 13.06 18.55 12.44
CA THR A 155 12.41 18.75 11.15
C THR A 155 12.86 17.63 10.21
N GLY A 156 11.91 16.91 9.62
CA GLY A 156 12.19 15.87 8.63
C GLY A 156 12.92 16.39 7.39
N TYR A 157 13.20 15.51 6.48
CA TYR A 157 13.84 15.83 5.20
C TYR A 157 12.79 16.00 4.10
N SER A 158 12.79 17.15 3.43
CA SER A 158 11.89 17.41 2.32
C SER A 158 12.39 16.91 0.96
N SER A 159 13.53 16.21 0.95
CA SER A 159 14.13 15.54 -0.19
C SER A 159 14.59 14.14 0.21
N PRO A 160 14.64 13.18 -0.72
CA PRO A 160 15.12 11.83 -0.42
C PRO A 160 16.54 11.83 0.17
N VAL A 161 16.72 11.13 1.31
CA VAL A 161 18.00 10.83 1.93
C VAL A 161 18.20 9.32 2.05
N GLN A 162 19.41 8.84 1.83
CA GLN A 162 19.70 7.40 1.89
C GLN A 162 19.70 6.91 3.33
N VAL A 163 19.09 5.75 3.58
CA VAL A 163 19.07 5.06 4.88
C VAL A 163 20.36 4.26 5.04
N GLY A 164 21.31 4.83 5.78
CA GLY A 164 22.63 4.23 5.95
C GLY A 164 23.40 4.04 4.63
N SER A 165 24.34 3.10 4.61
CA SER A 165 25.15 2.76 3.43
C SER A 165 24.88 1.36 2.85
N ASP A 166 23.84 0.69 3.34
CA ASP A 166 23.52 -0.69 2.96
C ASP A 166 22.87 -0.73 1.56
N THR A 167 23.27 -1.71 0.76
CA THR A 167 22.78 -1.96 -0.61
C THR A 167 22.10 -3.32 -0.73
N THR A 168 21.65 -3.89 0.37
CA THR A 168 21.00 -5.22 0.41
C THR A 168 19.51 -5.18 0.65
N TRP A 169 18.87 -4.02 0.61
CA TRP A 169 17.43 -3.90 0.74
C TRP A 169 16.74 -4.52 -0.46
N ARG A 170 15.73 -5.37 -0.21
CA ARG A 170 14.94 -5.96 -1.28
C ARG A 170 14.14 -4.88 -2.01
N SER A 171 14.17 -4.95 -3.33
CA SER A 171 13.53 -3.98 -4.21
C SER A 171 12.66 -4.63 -5.29
N THR A 172 12.30 -5.91 -5.14
CA THR A 172 11.58 -6.67 -6.16
C THR A 172 10.06 -6.54 -6.09
N ASN A 173 9.50 -6.12 -4.95
CA ASN A 173 8.08 -5.80 -4.83
C ASN A 173 7.80 -4.83 -3.66
N LYS A 174 6.63 -4.19 -3.67
CA LYS A 174 6.22 -3.14 -2.71
C LYS A 174 5.98 -3.62 -1.27
N PHE A 175 5.94 -4.91 -1.01
CA PHE A 175 5.79 -5.46 0.34
C PHE A 175 7.11 -5.78 1.03
N GLN A 176 8.20 -5.23 0.57
CA GLN A 176 9.53 -5.51 1.10
C GLN A 176 10.16 -4.33 1.84
N CYS A 177 9.76 -3.10 1.51
CA CYS A 177 10.11 -1.89 2.24
C CYS A 177 8.85 -1.04 2.41
N VAL A 178 8.39 -0.83 3.65
CA VAL A 178 7.07 -0.27 3.95
C VAL A 178 7.16 0.80 5.03
N GLY A 179 6.54 1.94 4.78
CA GLY A 179 6.25 2.95 5.79
C GLY A 179 4.91 2.64 6.48
N GLY A 180 4.94 2.48 7.81
CA GLY A 180 3.75 2.58 8.65
C GLY A 180 3.43 4.04 8.98
N GLU A 181 2.55 4.35 9.95
CA GLU A 181 2.22 5.74 10.29
C GLU A 181 3.47 6.53 10.71
N GLN A 182 4.27 6.00 11.63
CA GLN A 182 5.48 6.62 12.19
C GLN A 182 6.61 5.60 12.42
N ALA A 183 6.55 4.47 11.75
CA ALA A 183 7.55 3.41 11.80
C ALA A 183 7.87 2.94 10.39
N THR A 184 9.04 2.40 10.19
CA THR A 184 9.51 1.90 8.90
C THR A 184 10.01 0.47 9.04
N TYR A 185 9.77 -0.32 7.99
CA TYR A 185 10.14 -1.73 7.92
C TYR A 185 10.83 -2.02 6.59
N GLY A 186 11.79 -2.93 6.61
CA GLY A 186 12.47 -3.38 5.40
C GLY A 186 12.93 -4.83 5.51
N ILE A 187 12.86 -5.55 4.40
CA ILE A 187 13.40 -6.90 4.28
C ILE A 187 14.66 -6.84 3.42
N LYS A 188 15.74 -7.44 3.89
CA LYS A 188 16.99 -7.55 3.12
C LYS A 188 17.01 -8.78 2.22
N THR A 189 17.91 -8.81 1.26
CA THR A 189 18.06 -9.91 0.28
C THR A 189 18.32 -11.27 0.92
N ASN A 190 18.93 -11.27 2.12
CA ASN A 190 19.15 -12.48 2.92
C ASN A 190 17.90 -12.94 3.70
N GLY A 191 16.74 -12.29 3.53
CA GLY A 191 15.49 -12.66 4.19
C GLY A 191 15.31 -12.15 5.61
N THR A 192 16.21 -11.30 6.14
CA THR A 192 16.06 -10.68 7.46
C THR A 192 15.08 -9.51 7.42
N LEU A 193 14.23 -9.38 8.46
CA LEU A 193 13.32 -8.25 8.66
C LEU A 193 13.97 -7.21 9.58
N TRP A 194 13.86 -5.94 9.24
CA TRP A 194 14.38 -4.79 9.97
C TRP A 194 13.26 -3.79 10.23
N SER A 195 13.32 -3.08 11.38
CA SER A 195 12.33 -2.07 11.73
C SER A 195 12.95 -0.93 12.54
N TRP A 196 12.36 0.27 12.44
CA TRP A 196 12.76 1.47 13.17
C TRP A 196 11.62 2.50 13.21
N GLY A 197 11.79 3.56 14.03
CA GLY A 197 10.78 4.60 14.26
C GLY A 197 10.04 4.42 15.58
N LEU A 198 8.77 4.80 15.62
CA LEU A 198 7.88 4.73 16.78
C LEU A 198 7.64 3.28 17.23
N ASN A 199 7.64 3.04 18.56
CA ASN A 199 7.44 1.72 19.16
C ASN A 199 6.57 1.68 20.42
N GLU A 200 5.70 2.65 20.64
CA GLU A 200 4.87 2.72 21.87
C GLU A 200 4.03 1.47 22.13
N SER A 201 3.61 0.78 21.11
CA SER A 201 2.77 -0.42 21.19
C SER A 201 3.52 -1.73 20.96
N GLY A 202 4.84 -1.67 20.78
CA GLY A 202 5.67 -2.83 20.44
C GLY A 202 5.66 -3.18 18.95
N GLN A 203 5.21 -2.27 18.10
CA GLN A 203 5.04 -2.52 16.65
C GLN A 203 6.34 -2.83 15.91
N LEU A 204 7.50 -2.47 16.45
CA LEU A 204 8.80 -2.80 15.87
C LEU A 204 9.21 -4.28 16.08
N GLY A 205 8.56 -5.01 16.99
CA GLY A 205 8.79 -6.44 17.16
C GLY A 205 10.05 -6.84 17.98
N HIS A 206 10.66 -5.91 18.73
CA HIS A 206 11.92 -6.13 19.46
C HIS A 206 11.75 -6.58 20.93
N ASN A 207 10.57 -7.08 21.30
CA ASN A 207 10.21 -7.46 22.68
C ASN A 207 10.35 -6.29 23.69
N ASN A 208 10.28 -5.07 23.22
CA ASN A 208 10.31 -3.84 24.02
C ASN A 208 9.42 -2.76 23.38
N ARG A 209 9.47 -1.53 23.93
CA ARG A 209 8.74 -0.36 23.41
C ARG A 209 9.66 0.84 23.17
N THR A 210 10.95 0.60 22.96
CA THR A 210 11.95 1.63 22.69
C THR A 210 11.87 2.07 21.24
N TYR A 211 11.88 3.39 21.00
CA TYR A 211 12.00 3.96 19.66
C TYR A 211 13.40 3.73 19.11
N LEU A 212 13.50 3.56 17.80
CA LEU A 212 14.76 3.30 17.12
C LEU A 212 14.95 4.32 15.99
N SER A 213 16.04 5.07 16.02
CA SER A 213 16.37 6.05 14.97
C SER A 213 17.23 5.49 13.84
N SER A 214 17.54 4.21 13.87
CA SER A 214 18.27 3.48 12.83
C SER A 214 17.70 2.07 12.67
N PRO A 215 17.83 1.44 11.49
CA PRO A 215 17.38 0.08 11.27
C PRO A 215 17.97 -0.92 12.26
N VAL A 216 17.11 -1.72 12.91
CA VAL A 216 17.50 -2.83 13.80
C VAL A 216 16.81 -4.10 13.34
N GLN A 217 17.51 -5.23 13.30
CA GLN A 217 16.98 -6.51 12.87
C GLN A 217 15.96 -7.08 13.88
N VAL A 218 14.82 -7.53 13.38
CA VAL A 218 13.77 -8.18 14.16
C VAL A 218 14.08 -9.67 14.32
N GLY A 219 14.52 -10.06 15.51
CA GLY A 219 14.90 -11.46 15.78
C GLY A 219 16.08 -11.94 14.93
N GLY A 220 16.22 -13.27 14.80
CA GLY A 220 17.30 -13.92 14.04
C GLY A 220 16.83 -14.61 12.74
N GLU A 221 15.56 -14.50 12.39
CA GLU A 221 14.93 -15.20 11.27
C GLU A 221 15.35 -14.62 9.91
N THR A 222 15.52 -15.50 8.92
CA THR A 222 16.00 -15.17 7.57
C THR A 222 15.01 -15.58 6.46
N THR A 223 13.76 -15.82 6.81
CA THR A 223 12.73 -16.34 5.91
C THR A 223 11.61 -15.36 5.61
N TRP A 224 11.75 -14.11 6.02
CA TRP A 224 10.74 -13.08 5.76
C TRP A 224 10.63 -12.77 4.27
N SER A 225 9.40 -12.76 3.74
CA SER A 225 9.11 -12.53 2.33
C SER A 225 8.26 -11.28 2.06
N GLN A 226 7.33 -10.97 2.98
CA GLN A 226 6.44 -9.82 2.88
C GLN A 226 6.30 -9.13 4.24
N ILE A 227 6.11 -7.82 4.20
CA ILE A 227 5.76 -6.96 5.34
C ILE A 227 4.68 -5.97 4.90
N SER A 228 3.70 -5.75 5.74
CA SER A 228 2.71 -4.68 5.62
C SER A 228 2.56 -4.02 6.98
N ALA A 229 2.48 -2.71 7.01
CA ALA A 229 2.38 -1.97 8.26
C ALA A 229 1.51 -0.74 8.09
N ASN A 230 0.81 -0.39 9.16
CA ASN A 230 0.08 0.84 9.25
C ASN A 230 -0.12 1.21 10.72
N ARG A 231 -0.36 2.48 11.00
CA ARG A 231 -0.55 3.03 12.33
C ARG A 231 0.44 2.41 13.33
N ARG A 232 -0.01 1.59 14.27
CA ARG A 232 0.80 1.03 15.36
C ARG A 232 0.85 -0.50 15.33
N CYS A 233 0.72 -1.10 14.16
CA CYS A 233 0.80 -2.55 13.98
C CYS A 233 1.43 -2.93 12.65
N ALA A 234 1.96 -4.15 12.60
CA ALA A 234 2.54 -4.74 11.40
C ALA A 234 2.16 -6.21 11.27
N GLY A 235 2.11 -6.68 10.03
CA GLY A 235 1.90 -8.08 9.67
C GLY A 235 2.93 -8.50 8.63
N ALA A 236 3.55 -9.67 8.80
CA ALA A 236 4.59 -10.18 7.94
C ALA A 236 4.36 -11.66 7.59
N ILE A 237 4.73 -12.05 6.39
CA ILE A 237 4.65 -13.45 5.92
C ILE A 237 6.06 -13.97 5.68
N LYS A 238 6.31 -15.22 6.09
CA LYS A 238 7.54 -15.94 5.78
C LYS A 238 7.38 -16.78 4.51
N THR A 239 8.50 -17.25 3.97
CA THR A 239 8.54 -18.08 2.76
C THR A 239 7.85 -19.45 2.91
N ASP A 240 7.62 -19.89 4.15
CA ASP A 240 6.87 -21.11 4.49
C ASP A 240 5.35 -20.87 4.56
N GLY A 241 4.88 -19.67 4.21
CA GLY A 241 3.47 -19.31 4.25
C GLY A 241 2.90 -19.00 5.64
N THR A 242 3.73 -18.89 6.68
CA THR A 242 3.28 -18.48 8.02
C THR A 242 3.09 -16.98 8.12
N LEU A 243 1.99 -16.54 8.75
CA LEU A 243 1.64 -15.13 8.97
C LEU A 243 1.92 -14.75 10.43
N TRP A 244 2.63 -13.65 10.62
CA TRP A 244 3.04 -13.10 11.91
C TRP A 244 2.59 -11.66 12.06
N VAL A 245 2.13 -11.29 13.27
CA VAL A 245 1.61 -9.95 13.58
C VAL A 245 2.24 -9.39 14.85
N MET A 246 2.35 -8.06 14.95
CA MET A 246 2.92 -7.36 16.11
C MET A 246 2.36 -5.94 16.23
N GLY A 247 2.43 -5.36 17.43
CA GLY A 247 2.00 -4.01 17.74
C GLY A 247 0.68 -3.93 18.51
N LEU A 248 -0.08 -2.87 18.24
CA LEU A 248 -1.32 -2.52 18.94
C LEU A 248 -2.46 -3.50 18.62
N ASN A 249 -3.13 -4.00 19.68
CA ASN A 249 -4.27 -4.94 19.59
C ASN A 249 -5.50 -4.53 20.43
N GLN A 250 -5.41 -3.43 21.17
CA GLN A 250 -6.43 -3.05 22.17
C GLN A 250 -7.82 -2.79 21.57
N TYR A 251 -7.87 -2.33 20.30
CA TYR A 251 -9.13 -2.00 19.63
C TYR A 251 -9.58 -3.17 18.75
N TYR A 252 -10.64 -3.86 19.19
CA TYR A 252 -11.31 -4.94 18.45
C TYR A 252 -10.44 -6.15 18.06
N GLY A 253 -9.24 -6.30 18.65
CA GLY A 253 -8.37 -7.43 18.36
C GLY A 253 -7.79 -7.39 16.92
N ARG A 254 -7.33 -6.22 16.48
CA ARG A 254 -6.84 -5.99 15.11
C ARG A 254 -5.67 -6.90 14.67
N LEU A 255 -4.96 -7.53 15.62
CA LEU A 255 -3.92 -8.52 15.29
C LEU A 255 -4.48 -9.90 14.94
N GLY A 256 -5.76 -10.16 15.09
CA GLY A 256 -6.36 -11.44 14.70
C GLY A 256 -6.05 -12.63 15.63
N LEU A 257 -5.57 -12.39 16.85
CA LEU A 257 -5.09 -13.42 17.79
C LEU A 257 -6.17 -13.90 18.77
N ASN A 258 -7.46 -13.58 18.50
CA ASN A 258 -8.60 -13.87 19.38
C ASN A 258 -8.51 -13.24 20.77
N ASP A 259 -7.70 -12.20 20.93
CA ASP A 259 -7.56 -11.41 22.15
C ASP A 259 -7.41 -9.91 21.83
N ARG A 260 -7.10 -9.10 22.86
CA ARG A 260 -6.87 -7.64 22.72
C ARG A 260 -5.55 -7.20 23.33
N THR A 261 -4.59 -8.11 23.48
CA THR A 261 -3.28 -7.84 24.08
C THR A 261 -2.29 -7.40 22.99
N ASN A 262 -1.61 -6.27 23.20
CA ASN A 262 -0.54 -5.81 22.33
C ASN A 262 0.60 -6.83 22.27
N ARG A 263 1.28 -6.91 21.14
CA ARG A 263 2.43 -7.81 20.92
C ARG A 263 3.69 -6.99 20.60
N SER A 264 4.70 -7.11 21.46
CA SER A 264 6.01 -6.48 21.22
C SER A 264 7.01 -7.39 20.51
N SER A 265 6.59 -8.62 20.19
CA SER A 265 7.33 -9.59 19.38
C SER A 265 6.40 -10.14 18.29
N PRO A 266 6.90 -10.57 17.14
CA PRO A 266 6.12 -11.28 16.15
C PRO A 266 5.39 -12.48 16.76
N THR A 267 4.07 -12.55 16.58
CA THR A 267 3.21 -13.63 17.07
C THR A 267 2.46 -14.23 15.89
N GLN A 268 2.49 -15.56 15.75
CA GLN A 268 1.92 -16.24 14.60
C GLN A 268 0.39 -16.31 14.65
N ILE A 269 -0.25 -16.02 13.52
CA ILE A 269 -1.64 -16.39 13.23
C ILE A 269 -1.64 -17.85 12.71
N PRO A 270 -2.56 -18.72 13.17
CA PRO A 270 -2.60 -20.12 12.73
C PRO A 270 -2.72 -20.27 11.20
N GLY A 271 -2.00 -21.24 10.64
CA GLY A 271 -1.96 -21.57 9.22
C GLY A 271 -0.58 -21.38 8.61
N THR A 272 -0.33 -22.10 7.50
CA THR A 272 0.95 -22.12 6.77
C THR A 272 0.77 -21.93 5.27
N ASP A 273 -0.36 -21.38 4.87
CA ASP A 273 -0.80 -21.19 3.48
C ASP A 273 -1.15 -19.73 3.16
N TRP A 274 -0.72 -18.80 4.01
CA TRP A 274 -0.93 -17.37 3.78
C TRP A 274 -0.07 -16.87 2.62
N SER A 275 -0.71 -16.14 1.69
CA SER A 275 -0.11 -15.65 0.44
C SER A 275 0.11 -14.14 0.45
N THR A 276 -0.86 -13.36 0.94
CA THR A 276 -0.74 -11.91 1.05
C THR A 276 -1.24 -11.41 2.39
N ILE A 277 -0.69 -10.28 2.84
CA ILE A 277 -1.18 -9.54 4.02
C ILE A 277 -1.29 -8.06 3.67
N PHE A 278 -2.37 -7.41 4.11
CA PHE A 278 -2.50 -5.96 4.10
C PHE A 278 -2.99 -5.47 5.46
N VAL A 279 -2.25 -4.52 6.02
CA VAL A 279 -2.53 -3.88 7.30
C VAL A 279 -3.17 -2.53 7.04
N GLY A 280 -4.46 -2.40 7.38
CA GLY A 280 -5.20 -1.14 7.37
C GLY A 280 -5.03 -0.36 8.68
N ASP A 281 -5.80 0.72 8.84
CA ASP A 281 -5.72 1.56 10.05
C ASP A 281 -6.15 0.81 11.32
N LYS A 282 -7.29 0.12 11.27
CA LYS A 282 -7.90 -0.57 12.43
C LYS A 282 -8.25 -2.03 12.15
N ASN A 283 -7.87 -2.54 10.99
CA ASN A 283 -8.25 -3.84 10.45
C ASN A 283 -7.13 -4.41 9.58
N MET A 284 -7.24 -5.66 9.25
CA MET A 284 -6.31 -6.36 8.36
C MET A 284 -7.08 -7.29 7.43
N CYS A 285 -6.52 -7.58 6.28
CA CYS A 285 -6.95 -8.68 5.42
C CYS A 285 -5.75 -9.49 4.93
N ALA A 286 -5.98 -10.76 4.68
CA ALA A 286 -4.98 -11.67 4.12
C ALA A 286 -5.64 -12.68 3.20
N THR A 287 -4.94 -13.07 2.13
CA THR A 287 -5.36 -14.19 1.27
C THR A 287 -4.53 -15.43 1.55
N ARG A 288 -5.10 -16.58 1.27
CA ARG A 288 -4.39 -17.86 1.23
C ARG A 288 -4.07 -18.27 -0.21
N THR A 289 -3.21 -19.24 -0.36
CA THR A 289 -2.80 -19.80 -1.66
C THR A 289 -3.95 -20.46 -2.42
N ASP A 290 -5.02 -20.88 -1.72
CA ASP A 290 -6.23 -21.43 -2.30
C ASP A 290 -7.23 -20.36 -2.80
N GLY A 291 -6.84 -19.07 -2.71
CA GLY A 291 -7.67 -17.93 -3.12
C GLY A 291 -8.77 -17.54 -2.12
N THR A 292 -8.75 -18.07 -0.89
CA THR A 292 -9.66 -17.58 0.17
C THR A 292 -9.14 -16.28 0.74
N LEU A 293 -10.06 -15.37 1.08
CA LEU A 293 -9.78 -14.06 1.68
C LEU A 293 -10.33 -14.01 3.11
N PHE A 294 -9.50 -13.54 4.03
CA PHE A 294 -9.86 -13.34 5.42
C PHE A 294 -9.72 -11.88 5.82
N VAL A 295 -10.61 -11.42 6.71
CA VAL A 295 -10.64 -10.07 7.27
C VAL A 295 -10.82 -10.12 8.77
N TRP A 296 -10.24 -9.15 9.50
CA TRP A 296 -10.41 -9.03 10.95
C TRP A 296 -10.08 -7.61 11.43
N GLY A 297 -10.30 -7.35 12.72
CA GLY A 297 -10.15 -6.03 13.33
C GLY A 297 -11.47 -5.31 13.46
N GLN A 298 -11.45 -3.98 13.47
CA GLN A 298 -12.62 -3.13 13.61
C GLN A 298 -13.46 -3.09 12.33
N SER A 299 -14.78 -3.12 12.48
CA SER A 299 -15.76 -2.90 11.41
C SER A 299 -16.59 -1.66 11.72
N ASP A 300 -16.11 -0.51 11.24
CA ASP A 300 -16.91 0.68 11.20
C ASP A 300 -17.57 0.75 9.80
N ARG A 301 -18.89 0.90 9.77
CA ARG A 301 -19.65 1.06 8.52
C ARG A 301 -19.59 -0.13 7.54
N GLY A 302 -19.28 -1.35 8.02
CA GLY A 302 -19.31 -2.57 7.24
C GLY A 302 -18.06 -2.84 6.39
N ASN A 303 -16.97 -2.13 6.61
CA ASN A 303 -15.73 -2.25 5.83
C ASN A 303 -15.03 -3.62 5.89
N LEU A 304 -15.41 -4.52 6.79
CA LEU A 304 -14.96 -5.92 6.74
C LEU A 304 -15.68 -6.76 5.68
N GLY A 305 -16.77 -6.28 5.09
CA GLY A 305 -17.49 -7.00 4.03
C GLY A 305 -18.16 -8.31 4.46
N ILE A 306 -18.38 -8.55 5.75
CA ILE A 306 -18.94 -9.79 6.31
C ILE A 306 -20.37 -9.61 6.82
N ASN A 307 -21.10 -8.68 6.23
CA ASN A 307 -22.47 -8.30 6.62
C ASN A 307 -22.60 -7.91 8.11
N PHE A 308 -21.62 -7.20 8.62
CA PHE A 308 -21.53 -6.82 10.03
C PHE A 308 -21.75 -5.30 10.18
N GLY A 309 -22.71 -4.93 11.06
CA GLY A 309 -23.02 -3.52 11.31
C GLY A 309 -21.88 -2.75 11.99
N SER A 310 -22.00 -1.43 11.96
CA SER A 310 -21.05 -0.48 12.55
C SER A 310 -20.79 -0.71 14.04
N GLY A 311 -19.58 -0.40 14.50
CA GLY A 311 -19.15 -0.47 15.90
C GLY A 311 -18.87 -1.87 16.42
N LYS A 312 -18.72 -2.85 15.55
CA LYS A 312 -18.36 -4.24 15.86
C LYS A 312 -17.00 -4.58 15.21
N GLY A 313 -16.43 -5.72 15.58
CA GLY A 313 -15.16 -6.18 15.02
C GLY A 313 -14.98 -7.68 15.17
N ARG A 314 -13.92 -8.19 14.58
CA ARG A 314 -13.48 -9.59 14.70
C ARG A 314 -12.06 -9.62 15.23
N SER A 315 -11.86 -10.32 16.35
CA SER A 315 -10.53 -10.52 16.92
C SER A 315 -9.78 -11.74 16.34
N SER A 316 -10.39 -12.42 15.37
CA SER A 316 -9.79 -13.54 14.63
C SER A 316 -10.13 -13.47 13.14
N PRO A 317 -9.30 -14.00 12.26
CA PRO A 317 -9.57 -14.04 10.82
C PRO A 317 -10.94 -14.65 10.51
N THR A 318 -11.75 -13.92 9.75
CA THR A 318 -13.09 -14.32 9.31
C THR A 318 -13.12 -14.32 7.79
N GLN A 319 -13.51 -15.43 7.18
CA GLN A 319 -13.50 -15.57 5.72
C GLN A 319 -14.61 -14.73 5.05
N ILE A 320 -14.25 -14.02 3.99
CA ILE A 320 -15.19 -13.49 3.00
C ILE A 320 -15.58 -14.63 2.04
N PRO A 321 -16.87 -14.80 1.69
CA PRO A 321 -17.30 -15.87 0.78
C PRO A 321 -16.58 -15.85 -0.57
N GLY A 322 -16.17 -17.02 -1.05
CA GLY A 322 -15.49 -17.23 -2.33
C GLY A 322 -14.02 -17.66 -2.17
N THR A 323 -13.48 -18.20 -3.26
CA THR A 323 -12.12 -18.79 -3.31
C THR A 323 -11.30 -18.30 -4.51
N ASN A 324 -11.66 -17.19 -5.10
CA ASN A 324 -10.99 -16.60 -6.26
C ASN A 324 -10.47 -15.17 -5.98
N TRP A 325 -10.16 -14.88 -4.72
CA TRP A 325 -9.58 -13.61 -4.34
C TRP A 325 -8.06 -13.61 -4.56
N SER A 326 -7.54 -12.61 -5.28
CA SER A 326 -6.09 -12.45 -5.50
C SER A 326 -5.47 -11.51 -4.50
N ARG A 327 -6.19 -10.45 -4.10
CA ARG A 327 -5.65 -9.39 -3.25
C ARG A 327 -6.71 -8.60 -2.52
N GLY A 328 -6.34 -8.00 -1.39
CA GLY A 328 -7.16 -7.03 -0.67
C GLY A 328 -6.35 -5.85 -0.14
N VAL A 329 -7.00 -4.69 -0.05
CA VAL A 329 -6.51 -3.49 0.61
C VAL A 329 -7.60 -2.94 1.54
N MET A 330 -7.18 -2.43 2.70
CA MET A 330 -8.06 -2.03 3.78
C MET A 330 -7.82 -0.56 4.14
N GLY A 331 -8.84 0.29 3.96
CA GLY A 331 -8.88 1.63 4.50
C GLY A 331 -9.44 1.68 5.92
N GLU A 332 -9.64 2.87 6.47
CA GLU A 332 -10.24 3.05 7.80
C GLU A 332 -11.71 2.59 7.82
N ASN A 333 -12.49 3.04 6.85
CA ASN A 333 -13.94 2.87 6.83
C ASN A 333 -14.48 2.13 5.60
N PHE A 334 -13.64 1.76 4.66
CA PHE A 334 -13.99 0.98 3.47
C PHE A 334 -12.81 0.13 3.03
N SER A 335 -13.08 -0.86 2.19
CA SER A 335 -12.10 -1.84 1.72
C SER A 335 -12.33 -2.18 0.26
N MET A 336 -11.28 -2.60 -0.42
CA MET A 336 -11.33 -3.04 -1.81
C MET A 336 -10.60 -4.38 -1.96
N TRP A 337 -11.17 -5.26 -2.76
CA TRP A 337 -10.64 -6.60 -3.04
C TRP A 337 -10.70 -6.88 -4.53
N ARG A 338 -9.69 -7.58 -5.01
CA ARG A 338 -9.62 -8.03 -6.41
C ARG A 338 -9.77 -9.55 -6.48
N ARG A 339 -10.49 -10.01 -7.50
CA ARG A 339 -10.56 -11.43 -7.87
C ARG A 339 -9.60 -11.78 -8.99
N THR A 340 -9.29 -13.06 -9.11
CA THR A 340 -8.42 -13.59 -10.18
C THR A 340 -9.00 -13.41 -11.59
N ASP A 341 -10.32 -13.20 -11.70
CA ASP A 341 -11.00 -12.86 -12.95
C ASP A 341 -10.87 -11.37 -13.36
N GLY A 342 -10.08 -10.59 -12.61
CA GLY A 342 -9.84 -9.18 -12.87
C GLY A 342 -10.95 -8.24 -12.38
N THR A 343 -11.98 -8.73 -11.69
CA THR A 343 -13.03 -7.87 -11.13
C THR A 343 -12.59 -7.23 -9.80
N LEU A 344 -13.03 -5.99 -9.54
CA LEU A 344 -12.87 -5.30 -8.27
C LEU A 344 -14.16 -5.34 -7.46
N TRP A 345 -14.00 -5.47 -6.13
CA TRP A 345 -15.09 -5.52 -5.18
C TRP A 345 -14.79 -4.61 -3.99
N GLY A 346 -15.81 -4.00 -3.41
CA GLY A 346 -15.64 -3.12 -2.27
C GLY A 346 -16.74 -3.28 -1.23
N ALA A 347 -16.48 -2.83 0.00
CA ALA A 347 -17.47 -2.71 1.06
C ALA A 347 -17.10 -1.56 2.01
N GLY A 348 -18.09 -1.06 2.77
CA GLY A 348 -17.92 -0.01 3.76
C GLY A 348 -18.55 1.31 3.37
N LEU A 349 -17.90 2.38 3.82
CA LEU A 349 -18.32 3.77 3.60
C LEU A 349 -18.27 4.13 2.10
N ASN A 350 -19.27 4.92 1.65
CA ASN A 350 -19.36 5.39 0.27
C ASN A 350 -19.79 6.86 0.14
N ASN A 351 -19.62 7.68 1.16
CA ASN A 351 -20.06 9.09 1.14
C ASN A 351 -19.37 9.94 0.04
N GLY A 352 -18.11 9.62 -0.27
CA GLY A 352 -17.35 10.26 -1.35
C GLY A 352 -17.41 9.51 -2.69
N GLY A 353 -18.20 8.42 -2.77
CA GLY A 353 -18.24 7.54 -3.96
C GLY A 353 -17.12 6.50 -4.00
N GLN A 354 -16.49 6.20 -2.86
CA GLN A 354 -15.35 5.28 -2.75
C GLN A 354 -15.63 3.88 -3.32
N LEU A 355 -16.87 3.41 -3.26
CA LEU A 355 -17.24 2.09 -3.78
C LEU A 355 -17.45 2.06 -5.30
N GLY A 356 -17.29 3.19 -6.00
CA GLY A 356 -17.36 3.23 -7.46
C GLY A 356 -18.70 2.81 -8.07
N GLN A 357 -19.82 2.96 -7.32
CA GLN A 357 -21.15 2.50 -7.69
C GLN A 357 -22.00 3.54 -8.40
N ASN A 358 -21.43 4.71 -8.68
CA ASN A 358 -22.16 5.87 -9.17
C ASN A 358 -23.28 6.32 -8.20
N ASP A 359 -23.17 5.92 -6.93
CA ASP A 359 -24.03 6.33 -5.82
C ASP A 359 -23.17 6.61 -4.55
N ARG A 360 -23.84 6.84 -3.41
CA ARG A 360 -23.20 7.09 -2.10
C ARG A 360 -23.74 6.16 -1.01
N THR A 361 -24.26 5.01 -1.38
CA THR A 361 -24.82 4.01 -0.47
C THR A 361 -23.72 3.15 0.15
N TRP A 362 -23.77 2.94 1.46
CA TRP A 362 -22.82 2.06 2.17
C TRP A 362 -23.18 0.60 1.99
N HIS A 363 -22.19 -0.25 1.86
CA HIS A 363 -22.37 -1.70 1.73
C HIS A 363 -21.58 -2.45 2.78
N SER A 364 -22.26 -3.34 3.55
CA SER A 364 -21.60 -4.20 4.55
C SER A 364 -21.22 -5.58 4.00
N SER A 365 -21.54 -5.85 2.74
CA SER A 365 -21.13 -7.04 1.98
C SER A 365 -20.36 -6.59 0.73
N PRO A 366 -19.48 -7.43 0.17
CA PRO A 366 -18.80 -7.09 -1.06
C PRO A 366 -19.78 -6.78 -2.21
N ILE A 367 -19.57 -5.65 -2.87
CA ILE A 367 -20.26 -5.25 -4.09
C ILE A 367 -19.22 -5.03 -5.19
N GLN A 368 -19.52 -5.46 -6.43
CA GLN A 368 -18.59 -5.29 -7.54
C GLN A 368 -18.48 -3.82 -7.95
N ILE A 369 -17.27 -3.33 -8.15
CA ILE A 369 -16.96 -1.97 -8.60
C ILE A 369 -16.96 -1.95 -10.12
N GLY A 370 -18.01 -1.34 -10.70
CA GLY A 370 -18.22 -1.31 -12.15
C GLY A 370 -18.45 -2.70 -12.75
N SER A 371 -18.28 -2.82 -14.06
CA SER A 371 -18.43 -4.08 -14.82
C SER A 371 -17.11 -4.59 -15.42
N ASP A 372 -16.02 -3.89 -15.20
CA ASP A 372 -14.71 -4.19 -15.79
C ASP A 372 -14.09 -5.45 -15.19
N THR A 373 -13.39 -6.22 -16.03
CA THR A 373 -12.73 -7.48 -15.65
C THR A 373 -11.25 -7.49 -16.02
N ASP A 374 -10.67 -6.31 -16.23
CA ASP A 374 -9.29 -6.11 -16.68
C ASP A 374 -8.43 -5.35 -15.66
N TRP A 375 -8.87 -5.28 -14.40
CA TRP A 375 -8.06 -4.67 -13.35
C TRP A 375 -6.83 -5.53 -13.02
N GLU A 376 -5.67 -4.88 -12.94
CA GLU A 376 -4.40 -5.50 -12.53
C GLU A 376 -4.33 -5.71 -11.00
N ASP A 377 -3.34 -6.48 -10.53
CA ASP A 377 -3.13 -6.72 -9.10
C ASP A 377 -2.64 -5.47 -8.34
N GLU A 378 -2.23 -4.43 -9.06
CA GLU A 378 -1.83 -3.16 -8.47
C GLU A 378 -3.06 -2.31 -8.12
N ILE A 379 -3.52 -2.50 -6.88
CA ILE A 379 -4.56 -1.70 -6.23
C ILE A 379 -4.00 -1.05 -4.97
N SER A 380 -4.48 0.14 -4.66
CA SER A 380 -4.11 0.88 -3.46
C SER A 380 -5.27 1.71 -2.94
N ILE A 381 -5.24 2.03 -1.65
CA ILE A 381 -6.33 2.71 -0.95
C ILE A 381 -5.74 3.72 0.04
N SER A 382 -6.39 4.87 0.13
CA SER A 382 -6.20 5.83 1.22
C SER A 382 -7.44 5.88 2.09
N GLN A 383 -7.58 6.92 2.91
CA GLN A 383 -8.79 7.12 3.70
C GLN A 383 -10.02 7.45 2.83
N GLU A 384 -9.84 8.12 1.69
CA GLU A 384 -10.94 8.63 0.88
C GLU A 384 -10.84 8.26 -0.60
N ALA A 385 -9.65 7.91 -1.10
CA ALA A 385 -9.38 7.64 -2.50
C ALA A 385 -8.93 6.21 -2.76
N LEU A 386 -9.25 5.70 -3.93
CA LEU A 386 -8.85 4.39 -4.43
C LEU A 386 -8.12 4.53 -5.76
N PHE A 387 -7.21 3.59 -5.99
CA PHE A 387 -6.43 3.50 -7.21
C PHE A 387 -6.37 2.07 -7.71
N GLY A 388 -6.40 1.93 -9.02
CA GLY A 388 -6.18 0.66 -9.70
C GLY A 388 -5.53 0.86 -11.06
N LEU A 389 -4.78 -0.14 -11.49
CA LEU A 389 -4.21 -0.18 -12.83
C LEU A 389 -5.09 -1.01 -13.77
N LYS A 390 -5.18 -0.57 -15.00
CA LYS A 390 -5.70 -1.34 -16.13
C LYS A 390 -4.70 -1.37 -17.26
N PRO A 391 -4.60 -2.47 -18.01
CA PRO A 391 -3.84 -2.49 -19.25
C PRO A 391 -4.43 -1.46 -20.22
N GLY A 392 -3.59 -0.68 -20.84
CA GLY A 392 -3.97 0.17 -21.96
C GLY A 392 -4.18 -0.66 -23.24
N PRO A 393 -4.74 -0.06 -24.31
CA PRO A 393 -4.76 -0.72 -25.60
C PRO A 393 -3.32 -1.01 -25.99
N LEU A 394 -3.08 -2.24 -26.44
CA LEU A 394 -1.77 -2.65 -26.97
C LEU A 394 -1.38 -1.68 -28.09
N THR A 395 -0.41 -0.82 -27.83
CA THR A 395 0.16 0.08 -28.84
C THR A 395 1.34 -0.61 -29.51
N PRO A 396 1.37 -0.73 -30.84
CA PRO A 396 2.45 -1.38 -31.58
C PRO A 396 3.76 -0.60 -31.53
#